data_f8b7394994a4200ef37983286467a993
#
_entry.id   f8b7394994a4200ef37983286467a993
#
_cell.length_a   1.000
_cell.length_b   1.000
_cell.length_c   1.000
_cell.angle_alpha   90.00
_cell.angle_beta   90.00
_cell.angle_gamma   90.00
#
_symmetry.space_group_name_H-M   'P 1'
#
loop_
_entity.id
_entity.type
_entity.pdbx_description
1 polymer ?
#
loop_
_entity_poly.entity_id
_entity_poly.type
_entity_poly.pdbx_seq_one_letter_code
_entity_poly.pdbx_strand_id
1 'polypeptide(L)'
;MALLHHTQNAAQIKLRYRISSSAKPASCQANSFGTPTGLHQIADCIGATAPAGMVFKGRRATGRLASEYPLNEQASNLITSRILRLRGLELAHNAGQGCDSFERYIYIHGTNHEDRIGQPFSGGCIEMFNFDIIALFEIAQLGDLVYIFN
;
A
#
# COMPACT_ATOMS: atom_id res chain seq x y z
N MET A 1 -10.29 1.43 3.78
CA MET A 1 -9.42 2.53 4.26
C MET A 1 -10.21 3.84 4.27
N ALA A 2 -10.00 4.70 5.26
CA ALA A 2 -10.63 6.02 5.30
C ALA A 2 -9.55 7.10 5.35
N LEU A 3 -9.74 8.18 4.57
CA LEU A 3 -8.96 9.41 4.68
C LEU A 3 -9.63 10.31 5.69
N LEU A 4 -8.90 10.69 6.73
CA LEU A 4 -9.36 11.60 7.77
C LEU A 4 -8.75 12.98 7.56
N HIS A 5 -9.57 14.01 7.70
CA HIS A 5 -9.09 15.37 7.88
C HIS A 5 -9.13 15.71 9.36
N HIS A 6 -7.98 16.04 9.92
CA HIS A 6 -7.87 16.43 11.31
C HIS A 6 -8.00 17.95 11.44
N THR A 7 -8.97 18.42 12.21
CA THR A 7 -9.10 19.82 12.65
C THR A 7 -8.74 19.89 14.13
N GLN A 8 -8.55 21.09 14.68
CA GLN A 8 -8.17 21.28 16.10
C GLN A 8 -9.11 20.59 17.09
N ASN A 9 -10.36 20.31 16.71
CA ASN A 9 -11.39 19.78 17.61
C ASN A 9 -12.04 18.46 17.16
N ALA A 10 -11.79 17.97 15.94
CA ALA A 10 -12.41 16.74 15.43
C ALA A 10 -11.66 16.15 14.24
N ALA A 11 -11.77 14.82 14.09
CA ALA A 11 -11.38 14.13 12.87
C ALA A 11 -12.64 13.85 12.02
N GLN A 12 -12.63 14.27 10.77
CA GLN A 12 -13.73 14.02 9.83
C GLN A 12 -13.28 13.07 8.72
N ILE A 13 -14.11 12.07 8.41
CA ILE A 13 -13.88 11.20 7.26
C ILE A 13 -14.22 11.98 5.99
N LYS A 14 -13.22 12.22 5.14
CA LYS A 14 -13.39 12.85 3.83
C LYS A 14 -13.68 11.84 2.72
N LEU A 15 -12.94 10.74 2.70
CA LEU A 15 -13.01 9.73 1.66
C LEU A 15 -12.92 8.33 2.26
N ARG A 16 -13.52 7.37 1.58
CA ARG A 16 -13.43 5.94 1.92
C ARG A 16 -13.02 5.17 0.67
N TYR A 17 -12.06 4.28 0.82
CA TYR A 17 -11.60 3.39 -0.24
C TYR A 17 -11.77 1.94 0.18
N ARG A 18 -12.17 1.09 -0.76
CA ARG A 18 -12.12 -0.35 -0.58
C ARG A 18 -10.67 -0.81 -0.79
N ILE A 19 -10.19 -1.65 0.07
CA ILE A 19 -8.79 -2.12 0.02
C ILE A 19 -8.73 -3.63 0.24
N SER A 20 -7.59 -4.23 -0.08
CA SER A 20 -7.20 -5.56 0.36
C SER A 20 -5.93 -5.50 1.19
N SER A 21 -5.83 -6.41 2.14
CA SER A 21 -4.64 -6.61 2.97
C SER A 21 -4.13 -8.04 2.82
N SER A 22 -3.22 -8.45 3.67
CA SER A 22 -2.62 -9.79 3.62
C SER A 22 -3.64 -10.92 3.75
N ALA A 23 -3.36 -12.03 3.01
CA ALA A 23 -4.01 -13.32 3.22
C ALA A 23 -3.58 -13.99 4.54
N LYS A 24 -2.53 -13.50 5.20
CA LYS A 24 -2.06 -13.99 6.49
C LYS A 24 -2.59 -13.11 7.61
N PRO A 25 -2.67 -13.60 8.85
CA PRO A 25 -2.99 -12.78 10.01
C PRO A 25 -2.09 -11.53 10.08
N ALA A 26 -2.64 -10.42 10.59
CA ALA A 26 -1.88 -9.19 10.78
C ALA A 26 -0.66 -9.45 11.65
N SER A 27 0.50 -8.94 11.22
CA SER A 27 1.77 -9.16 11.91
C SER A 27 2.81 -8.13 11.51
N CYS A 28 3.54 -7.63 12.50
CA CYS A 28 4.68 -6.74 12.27
C CYS A 28 6.00 -7.51 12.07
N GLN A 29 6.04 -8.81 12.34
CA GLN A 29 7.26 -9.60 12.23
C GLN A 29 7.76 -9.72 10.79
N ALA A 30 9.08 -9.65 10.62
CA ALA A 30 9.73 -9.92 9.34
C ALA A 30 9.40 -11.35 8.86
N ASN A 31 9.24 -11.51 7.55
CA ASN A 31 8.89 -12.78 6.89
C ASN A 31 7.54 -13.40 7.28
N SER A 32 6.71 -12.70 8.05
CA SER A 32 5.35 -13.16 8.38
C SER A 32 4.38 -13.08 7.20
N PHE A 33 4.67 -12.23 6.23
CA PHE A 33 3.77 -11.84 5.13
C PHE A 33 2.45 -11.19 5.61
N GLY A 34 2.30 -10.93 6.91
CA GLY A 34 1.14 -10.23 7.48
C GLY A 34 1.24 -8.72 7.25
N THR A 35 0.09 -8.06 7.10
CA THR A 35 0.03 -6.59 7.11
C THR A 35 0.34 -6.09 8.52
N PRO A 36 1.32 -5.17 8.69
CA PRO A 36 1.64 -4.65 10.01
C PRO A 36 0.54 -3.73 10.54
N THR A 37 0.37 -3.70 11.85
CA THR A 37 -0.55 -2.78 12.54
C THR A 37 0.19 -1.60 13.17
N GLY A 38 -0.58 -0.64 13.70
CA GLY A 38 -0.06 0.53 14.41
C GLY A 38 0.15 1.74 13.53
N LEU A 39 0.87 2.73 14.07
CA LEU A 39 1.08 4.02 13.44
C LEU A 39 2.25 3.97 12.47
N HIS A 40 2.01 4.46 11.27
CA HIS A 40 2.99 4.60 10.18
C HIS A 40 2.96 6.02 9.64
N GLN A 41 3.93 6.34 8.80
CA GLN A 41 3.92 7.52 7.94
C GLN A 41 4.23 7.13 6.50
N ILE A 42 3.78 7.95 5.55
CA ILE A 42 4.20 7.86 4.16
C ILE A 42 5.65 8.33 4.04
N ALA A 43 6.55 7.41 3.69
CA ALA A 43 7.99 7.68 3.59
C ALA A 43 8.44 7.95 2.16
N ASP A 44 7.81 7.31 1.15
CA ASP A 44 8.09 7.54 -0.26
C ASP A 44 6.80 7.57 -1.07
N CYS A 45 6.73 8.48 -2.07
CA CYS A 45 5.69 8.55 -3.09
C CYS A 45 6.31 8.26 -4.45
N ILE A 46 5.94 7.15 -5.10
CA ILE A 46 6.60 6.67 -6.33
C ILE A 46 5.57 6.48 -7.44
N GLY A 47 5.90 6.95 -8.65
CA GLY A 47 5.10 6.72 -9.84
C GLY A 47 4.21 7.90 -10.26
N ALA A 48 4.49 9.13 -9.83
CA ALA A 48 3.64 10.32 -10.10
C ALA A 48 3.22 10.47 -11.57
N THR A 49 4.11 10.17 -12.51
CA THR A 49 3.87 10.32 -13.96
C THR A 49 3.53 9.01 -14.67
N ALA A 50 3.47 7.89 -13.94
CA ALA A 50 3.20 6.60 -14.54
C ALA A 50 1.72 6.48 -14.95
N PRO A 51 1.40 5.90 -16.13
CA PRO A 51 0.03 5.61 -16.49
C PRO A 51 -0.60 4.56 -15.57
N ALA A 52 -1.94 4.54 -15.49
CA ALA A 52 -2.67 3.52 -14.76
C ALA A 52 -2.28 2.11 -15.25
N GLY A 53 -2.08 1.17 -14.32
CA GLY A 53 -1.66 -0.19 -14.64
C GLY A 53 -0.17 -0.36 -14.94
N MET A 54 0.65 0.71 -14.89
CA MET A 54 2.11 0.60 -15.01
C MET A 54 2.66 -0.32 -13.93
N VAL A 55 3.41 -1.34 -14.33
CA VAL A 55 4.02 -2.29 -13.40
C VAL A 55 5.32 -1.75 -12.81
N PHE A 56 5.50 -1.95 -11.52
CA PHE A 56 6.73 -1.62 -10.80
C PHE A 56 7.44 -2.89 -10.33
N LYS A 57 8.75 -2.98 -10.59
CA LYS A 57 9.64 -3.99 -10.02
C LYS A 57 10.78 -3.29 -9.28
N GLY A 58 11.00 -3.62 -8.01
CA GLY A 58 11.99 -2.94 -7.17
C GLY A 58 11.76 -1.42 -7.08
N ARG A 59 10.52 -0.95 -7.06
CA ARG A 59 10.09 0.47 -7.02
C ARG A 59 10.44 1.29 -8.27
N ARG A 60 10.80 0.63 -9.37
CA ARG A 60 11.06 1.27 -10.68
C ARG A 60 9.98 0.86 -11.66
N ALA A 61 9.46 1.82 -12.42
CA ALA A 61 8.55 1.56 -13.51
C ALA A 61 9.23 0.69 -14.57
N THR A 62 8.53 -0.35 -15.02
CA THR A 62 9.08 -1.30 -16.00
C THR A 62 8.92 -0.84 -17.46
N GLY A 63 8.13 0.23 -17.67
CA GLY A 63 7.74 0.69 -19.00
C GLY A 63 6.61 -0.14 -19.63
N ARG A 64 6.04 -1.12 -18.91
CA ARG A 64 4.97 -2.00 -19.40
C ARG A 64 3.76 -1.95 -18.47
N LEU A 65 2.58 -1.99 -19.05
CA LEU A 65 1.32 -2.11 -18.31
C LEU A 65 1.09 -3.59 -17.89
N ALA A 66 0.33 -3.81 -16.83
CA ALA A 66 0.01 -5.16 -16.36
C ALA A 66 -0.68 -6.02 -17.44
N SER A 67 -1.53 -5.41 -18.28
CA SER A 67 -2.20 -6.08 -19.40
C SER A 67 -1.27 -6.54 -20.53
N GLU A 68 -0.05 -6.01 -20.59
CA GLU A 68 0.96 -6.37 -21.60
C GLU A 68 1.87 -7.54 -21.16
N TYR A 69 1.72 -7.99 -19.92
CA TYR A 69 2.44 -9.16 -19.43
C TYR A 69 1.79 -10.46 -19.89
N PRO A 70 2.57 -11.55 -20.09
CA PRO A 70 2.02 -12.87 -20.35
C PRO A 70 1.09 -13.34 -19.24
N LEU A 71 0.07 -14.14 -19.54
CA LEU A 71 -0.95 -14.59 -18.58
C LEU A 71 -0.36 -15.26 -17.33
N ASN A 72 0.73 -16.02 -17.50
CA ASN A 72 1.42 -16.65 -16.37
C ASN A 72 2.09 -15.64 -15.43
N GLU A 73 2.53 -14.49 -15.93
CA GLU A 73 3.05 -13.40 -15.09
C GLU A 73 1.91 -12.57 -14.51
N GLN A 74 0.81 -12.39 -15.24
CA GLN A 74 -0.40 -11.72 -14.72
C GLN A 74 -1.05 -12.50 -13.57
N ALA A 75 -0.85 -13.80 -13.49
CA ALA A 75 -1.29 -14.62 -12.35
C ALA A 75 -0.56 -14.24 -11.04
N SER A 76 0.60 -13.61 -11.14
CA SER A 76 1.32 -13.08 -9.99
C SER A 76 0.72 -11.75 -9.55
N ASN A 77 0.83 -11.45 -8.26
CA ASN A 77 0.39 -10.19 -7.72
C ASN A 77 1.39 -9.07 -8.08
N LEU A 78 1.02 -8.23 -9.04
CA LEU A 78 1.86 -7.15 -9.54
C LEU A 78 1.57 -5.84 -8.80
N ILE A 79 2.61 -5.09 -8.48
CA ILE A 79 2.51 -3.72 -7.97
C ILE A 79 2.29 -2.79 -9.15
N THR A 80 1.18 -2.04 -9.15
CA THR A 80 0.80 -1.21 -10.29
C THR A 80 0.51 0.24 -9.92
N SER A 81 0.51 1.11 -10.93
CA SER A 81 0.07 2.52 -10.92
C SER A 81 0.85 3.46 -10.02
N ARG A 82 0.78 3.29 -8.70
CA ARG A 82 1.42 4.16 -7.69
C ARG A 82 1.88 3.32 -6.51
N ILE A 83 2.91 3.82 -5.81
CA ILE A 83 3.39 3.26 -4.55
C ILE A 83 3.49 4.38 -3.52
N LEU A 84 2.81 4.22 -2.39
CA LEU A 84 3.04 4.95 -1.16
C LEU A 84 3.74 3.98 -0.19
N ARG A 85 5.04 4.18 0.05
CA ARG A 85 5.81 3.33 0.95
C ARG A 85 5.64 3.78 2.38
N LEU A 86 5.39 2.85 3.27
CA LEU A 86 5.16 3.12 4.68
C LEU A 86 6.41 2.91 5.53
N ARG A 87 6.57 3.75 6.55
CA ARG A 87 7.53 3.59 7.63
C ARG A 87 6.78 3.48 8.95
N GLY A 88 7.06 2.45 9.73
CA GLY A 88 6.54 2.31 11.08
C GLY A 88 7.08 3.39 12.02
N LEU A 89 6.28 3.83 12.97
CA LEU A 89 6.64 4.86 13.94
C LEU A 89 6.69 4.33 15.38
N GLU A 90 6.31 3.07 15.60
CA GLU A 90 6.27 2.46 16.92
C GLU A 90 7.45 1.48 17.08
N LEU A 91 8.46 1.92 17.85
CA LEU A 91 9.68 1.14 18.11
C LEU A 91 9.33 -0.22 18.73
N ALA A 92 10.01 -1.28 18.26
CA ALA A 92 9.79 -2.67 18.66
C ALA A 92 8.39 -3.25 18.33
N HIS A 93 7.54 -2.48 17.66
CA HIS A 93 6.26 -2.97 17.14
C HIS A 93 6.29 -3.05 15.61
N ASN A 94 6.36 -1.90 14.91
CA ASN A 94 6.40 -1.82 13.45
C ASN A 94 7.64 -1.05 12.93
N ALA A 95 8.56 -0.69 13.82
CA ALA A 95 9.84 -0.06 13.54
C ALA A 95 10.97 -0.75 14.32
N GLY A 96 12.15 -0.87 13.69
CA GLY A 96 13.34 -1.49 14.28
C GLY A 96 13.53 -2.96 13.90
N GLN A 97 14.57 -3.58 14.44
CA GLN A 97 15.05 -4.89 14.04
C GLN A 97 13.95 -5.98 14.11
N GLY A 98 13.77 -6.70 13.01
CA GLY A 98 12.85 -7.84 12.92
C GLY A 98 11.38 -7.48 12.71
N CYS A 99 11.01 -6.18 12.73
CA CYS A 99 9.62 -5.75 12.56
C CYS A 99 9.45 -4.47 11.74
N ASP A 100 10.51 -3.93 11.17
CA ASP A 100 10.50 -2.64 10.49
C ASP A 100 9.66 -2.67 9.19
N SER A 101 8.56 -1.92 9.16
CA SER A 101 7.65 -1.86 8.01
C SER A 101 8.34 -1.30 6.77
N PHE A 102 9.28 -0.37 6.92
CA PHE A 102 10.01 0.21 5.79
C PHE A 102 10.98 -0.81 5.17
N GLU A 103 11.72 -1.56 6.00
CA GLU A 103 12.62 -2.62 5.53
C GLU A 103 11.86 -3.83 4.96
N ARG A 104 10.65 -4.09 5.48
CA ARG A 104 9.73 -5.11 4.96
C ARG A 104 9.05 -4.72 3.66
N TYR A 105 9.30 -3.51 3.13
CA TYR A 105 8.69 -3.01 1.88
C TYR A 105 7.16 -2.98 1.93
N ILE A 106 6.59 -2.51 3.04
CA ILE A 106 5.14 -2.35 3.16
C ILE A 106 4.70 -1.10 2.39
N TYR A 107 3.76 -1.30 1.45
CA TYR A 107 3.24 -0.27 0.56
C TYR A 107 1.72 -0.19 0.61
N ILE A 108 1.19 0.97 0.22
CA ILE A 108 -0.15 1.11 -0.35
C ILE A 108 0.06 1.27 -1.85
N HIS A 109 -0.55 0.40 -2.69
CA HIS A 109 -0.31 0.39 -4.13
C HIS A 109 -1.50 -0.14 -4.92
N GLY A 110 -1.51 0.09 -6.24
CA GLY A 110 -2.46 -0.53 -7.14
C GLY A 110 -2.11 -1.99 -7.43
N THR A 111 -3.09 -2.76 -7.90
CA THR A 111 -2.93 -4.18 -8.23
C THR A 111 -3.48 -4.51 -9.62
N ASN A 112 -2.97 -5.57 -10.22
CA ASN A 112 -3.55 -6.17 -11.42
C ASN A 112 -4.75 -7.08 -11.11
N HIS A 113 -4.99 -7.42 -9.83
CA HIS A 113 -6.10 -8.26 -9.36
C HIS A 113 -7.23 -7.40 -8.76
N GLU A 114 -7.71 -6.43 -9.50
CA GLU A 114 -8.77 -5.52 -9.04
C GLU A 114 -10.09 -6.24 -8.69
N ASP A 115 -10.35 -7.38 -9.33
CA ASP A 115 -11.49 -8.27 -9.05
C ASP A 115 -11.46 -8.85 -7.63
N ARG A 116 -10.30 -8.87 -6.99
CA ARG A 116 -10.11 -9.39 -5.63
C ARG A 116 -10.14 -8.31 -4.55
N ILE A 117 -10.23 -7.03 -4.92
CA ILE A 117 -10.25 -5.94 -3.92
C ILE A 117 -11.44 -6.09 -2.98
N GLY A 118 -11.13 -6.05 -1.67
CA GLY A 118 -12.06 -6.32 -0.57
C GLY A 118 -11.93 -7.72 0.00
N GLN A 119 -11.06 -8.56 -0.55
CA GLN A 119 -10.69 -9.87 -0.02
C GLN A 119 -9.23 -9.85 0.44
N PRO A 120 -8.83 -10.66 1.44
CA PRO A 120 -7.44 -10.74 1.86
C PRO A 120 -6.64 -11.60 0.87
N PHE A 121 -5.63 -11.02 0.18
CA PHE A 121 -4.80 -11.78 -0.77
C PHE A 121 -3.37 -11.30 -0.91
N SER A 122 -3.01 -10.15 -0.35
CA SER A 122 -1.65 -9.60 -0.49
C SER A 122 -0.61 -10.38 0.33
N GLY A 123 0.66 -10.07 0.09
CA GLY A 123 1.79 -10.56 0.87
C GLY A 123 2.23 -9.59 1.97
N GLY A 124 1.34 -8.72 2.46
CA GLY A 124 1.61 -7.76 3.54
C GLY A 124 1.29 -6.31 3.19
N CYS A 125 1.30 -5.95 1.92
CA CYS A 125 0.94 -4.62 1.44
C CYS A 125 -0.58 -4.37 1.53
N ILE A 126 -0.96 -3.11 1.42
CA ILE A 126 -2.35 -2.67 1.25
C ILE A 126 -2.57 -2.40 -0.24
N GLU A 127 -3.54 -3.09 -0.83
CA GLU A 127 -3.83 -3.02 -2.25
C GLU A 127 -5.14 -2.29 -2.53
N MET A 128 -5.15 -1.52 -3.61
CA MET A 128 -6.26 -0.68 -4.03
C MET A 128 -6.56 -0.87 -5.52
N PHE A 129 -7.76 -0.48 -5.94
CA PHE A 129 -8.02 -0.24 -7.35
C PHE A 129 -7.01 0.77 -7.91
N ASN A 130 -6.61 0.60 -9.17
CA ASN A 130 -5.64 1.50 -9.81
C ASN A 130 -6.12 2.96 -9.82
N PHE A 131 -7.40 3.17 -10.05
CA PHE A 131 -7.99 4.50 -10.04
C PHE A 131 -7.95 5.12 -8.63
N ASP A 132 -8.28 4.34 -7.61
CA ASP A 132 -8.32 4.80 -6.23
C ASP A 132 -6.94 5.17 -5.69
N ILE A 133 -5.92 4.36 -5.99
CA ILE A 133 -4.54 4.68 -5.55
C ILE A 133 -4.00 5.92 -6.27
N ILE A 134 -4.38 6.13 -7.55
CA ILE A 134 -4.02 7.36 -8.26
C ILE A 134 -4.67 8.57 -7.59
N ALA A 135 -5.98 8.51 -7.31
CA ALA A 135 -6.69 9.59 -6.63
C ALA A 135 -6.15 9.86 -5.22
N LEU A 136 -5.82 8.82 -4.47
CA LEU A 136 -5.18 8.95 -3.16
C LEU A 136 -3.80 9.61 -3.27
N PHE A 137 -3.01 9.20 -4.25
CA PHE A 137 -1.65 9.70 -4.46
C PHE A 137 -1.60 11.21 -4.74
N GLU A 138 -2.61 11.76 -5.45
CA GLU A 138 -2.68 13.20 -5.76
C GLU A 138 -2.87 14.09 -4.52
N ILE A 139 -3.39 13.53 -3.44
CA ILE A 139 -3.66 14.25 -2.19
C ILE A 139 -2.75 13.84 -1.04
N ALA A 140 -2.10 12.68 -1.13
CA ALA A 140 -1.19 12.18 -0.13
C ALA A 140 0.16 12.91 -0.17
N GLN A 141 0.74 13.17 0.99
CA GLN A 141 2.01 13.85 1.14
C GLN A 141 3.01 13.01 1.93
N LEU A 142 4.29 13.26 1.73
CA LEU A 142 5.34 12.69 2.58
C LEU A 142 5.12 13.14 4.04
N GLY A 143 5.16 12.19 4.95
CA GLY A 143 4.92 12.41 6.38
C GLY A 143 3.46 12.27 6.82
N ASP A 144 2.51 12.13 5.90
CA ASP A 144 1.12 11.84 6.26
C ASP A 144 1.03 10.55 7.09
N LEU A 145 0.22 10.62 8.15
CA LEU A 145 0.07 9.51 9.08
C LEU A 145 -0.92 8.46 8.55
N VAL A 146 -0.55 7.21 8.73
CA VAL A 146 -1.37 6.05 8.37
C VAL A 146 -1.47 5.14 9.60
N TYR A 147 -2.67 5.00 10.14
CA TYR A 147 -2.92 4.07 11.24
C TYR A 147 -3.61 2.80 10.72
N ILE A 148 -2.95 1.65 10.94
CA ILE A 148 -3.44 0.33 10.51
C ILE A 148 -3.90 -0.43 11.76
N PHE A 149 -5.15 -0.90 11.73
CA PHE A 149 -5.74 -1.70 12.82
C PHE A 149 -6.54 -2.86 12.24
N ASN A 150 -6.78 -3.86 13.06
CA ASN A 150 -7.66 -5.01 12.73
C ASN A 150 -9.13 -4.65 12.91
#